data_a1fb2291602d872a7b9cef94b3304b12
#
_entry.id   a1fb2291602d872a7b9cef94b3304b12
#
_cell.length_a   1.000
_cell.length_b   1.000
_cell.length_c   1.000
_cell.angle_alpha   90.00
_cell.angle_beta   90.00
_cell.angle_gamma   90.00
#
_symmetry.space_group_name_H-M   'P 1'
#
loop_
_entity.id
_entity.type
_entity.pdbx_description
1 polymer ?
#
loop_
_entity_poly.entity_id
_entity_poly.type
_entity_poly.pdbx_seq_one_letter_code
_entity_poly.pdbx_strand_id
1 'polypeptide(L)'
;MKKIYILLILVISLFTISACDDILDTKGDIYLTPEMLETQYEQMFSFGYKTYTNVINGFTRIDNNLFAAVSDEAQNVTPISDTQRFNEGSWNAFYNPDDYYAKAYRGIHDVNFYLENSTEYKKILALNRDTMNATSLTQYKKDV
;
A
#
# COMPACT_ATOMS: atom_id res chain seq x y z
N MET A 1 -12.66 57.59 22.58
CA MET A 1 -13.46 56.45 22.07
C MET A 1 -12.78 55.78 20.86
N LYS A 2 -12.38 56.47 19.81
CA LYS A 2 -11.73 55.84 18.64
C LYS A 2 -10.48 55.01 18.97
N LYS A 3 -9.64 55.42 19.92
CA LYS A 3 -8.44 54.65 20.32
C LYS A 3 -8.76 53.32 20.99
N ILE A 4 -9.89 53.21 21.71
CA ILE A 4 -10.33 51.99 22.35
C ILE A 4 -10.79 50.96 21.31
N TYR A 5 -11.49 51.39 20.26
CA TYR A 5 -11.92 50.49 19.18
C TYR A 5 -10.74 49.95 18.39
N ILE A 6 -9.70 50.76 18.14
CA ILE A 6 -8.46 50.34 17.45
C ILE A 6 -7.75 49.26 18.29
N LEU A 7 -7.64 49.47 19.60
CA LEU A 7 -7.02 48.49 20.51
C LEU A 7 -7.81 47.19 20.58
N LEU A 8 -9.13 47.25 20.58
CA LEU A 8 -10.03 46.08 20.60
C LEU A 8 -9.93 45.26 19.31
N ILE A 9 -9.85 45.93 18.14
CA ILE A 9 -9.64 45.27 16.85
C ILE A 9 -8.28 44.58 16.78
N LEU A 10 -7.23 45.22 17.33
CA LEU A 10 -5.88 44.68 17.35
C LEU A 10 -5.80 43.43 18.24
N VAL A 11 -6.49 43.40 19.38
CA VAL A 11 -6.57 42.24 20.27
C VAL A 11 -7.33 41.08 19.59
N ILE A 12 -8.44 41.38 18.93
CA ILE A 12 -9.23 40.33 18.19
C ILE A 12 -8.40 39.75 17.05
N SER A 13 -7.61 40.55 16.31
CA SER A 13 -6.77 40.05 15.22
C SER A 13 -5.60 39.16 15.70
N LEU A 14 -5.10 39.36 16.90
CA LEU A 14 -4.08 38.48 17.51
C LEU A 14 -4.65 37.08 17.84
N PHE A 15 -5.92 36.98 18.24
CA PHE A 15 -6.56 35.68 18.56
C PHE A 15 -6.91 34.84 17.34
N THR A 16 -7.00 35.42 16.14
CA THR A 16 -7.35 34.67 14.93
C THR A 16 -6.16 33.96 14.27
N ILE A 17 -4.93 34.21 14.72
CA ILE A 17 -3.70 33.64 14.11
C ILE A 17 -3.39 32.24 14.66
N SER A 18 -3.95 31.85 15.81
CA SER A 18 -3.63 30.58 16.48
C SER A 18 -4.53 29.38 16.06
N ALA A 19 -5.47 29.57 15.12
CA ALA A 19 -6.54 28.56 14.89
C ALA A 19 -6.26 27.56 13.76
N CYS A 20 -5.09 27.61 13.10
CA CYS A 20 -4.88 26.83 11.87
C CYS A 20 -3.85 25.69 11.98
N ASP A 21 -3.21 25.44 13.11
CA ASP A 21 -2.17 24.41 13.20
C ASP A 21 -2.74 22.99 13.23
N ASP A 22 -3.94 22.79 13.75
CA ASP A 22 -4.50 21.44 13.98
C ASP A 22 -5.27 20.86 12.76
N ILE A 23 -5.63 21.71 11.79
CA ILE A 23 -6.37 21.27 10.56
C ILE A 23 -5.44 20.73 9.47
N LEU A 24 -4.18 21.17 9.47
CA LEU A 24 -3.19 20.72 8.48
C LEU A 24 -2.45 19.45 8.92
N ASP A 25 -2.51 19.10 10.18
CA ASP A 25 -1.92 17.88 10.73
C ASP A 25 -2.94 16.72 10.75
N THR A 26 -3.73 16.60 9.71
CA THR A 26 -4.46 15.36 9.46
C THR A 26 -3.43 14.26 9.25
N LYS A 27 -3.11 13.55 10.34
CA LYS A 27 -2.46 12.23 10.25
C LYS A 27 -3.33 11.46 9.28
N GLY A 28 -2.82 11.32 8.04
CA GLY A 28 -3.59 10.64 7.01
C GLY A 28 -3.82 9.21 7.46
N ASP A 29 -5.02 8.92 7.92
CA ASP A 29 -5.51 7.59 8.27
C ASP A 29 -5.37 6.58 7.10
N ILE A 30 -4.92 7.07 5.96
CA ILE A 30 -4.81 6.35 4.68
C ILE A 30 -3.38 5.88 4.39
N TYR A 31 -2.37 6.47 5.03
CA TYR A 31 -0.97 6.11 4.78
C TYR A 31 -0.39 5.31 5.92
N LEU A 32 0.02 4.11 5.60
CA LEU A 32 0.77 3.27 6.51
C LEU A 32 2.12 3.93 6.81
N THR A 33 2.34 4.30 8.04
CA THR A 33 3.61 4.88 8.50
C THR A 33 4.51 3.77 9.04
N PRO A 34 5.86 3.91 8.99
CA PRO A 34 6.78 2.98 9.62
C PRO A 34 6.45 2.73 11.09
N GLU A 35 6.08 3.79 11.83
CA GLU A 35 5.69 3.72 13.24
C GLU A 35 4.46 2.83 13.46
N MET A 36 3.49 2.83 12.55
CA MET A 36 2.31 1.94 12.65
C MET A 36 2.71 0.48 12.46
N LEU A 37 3.65 0.18 11.59
CA LEU A 37 4.18 -1.18 11.42
C LEU A 37 4.95 -1.66 12.64
N GLU A 38 5.72 -0.78 13.27
CA GLU A 38 6.50 -1.10 14.47
C GLU A 38 5.65 -1.24 15.75
N THR A 39 4.46 -0.66 15.79
CA THR A 39 3.66 -0.57 17.02
C THR A 39 2.33 -1.29 16.96
N GLN A 40 1.77 -1.50 15.76
CA GLN A 40 0.43 -2.06 15.57
C GLN A 40 0.48 -3.40 14.85
N TYR A 41 0.20 -4.47 15.55
CA TYR A 41 0.19 -5.83 14.99
C TYR A 41 -0.70 -5.96 13.75
N GLU A 42 -1.93 -5.46 13.81
CA GLU A 42 -2.89 -5.57 12.72
C GLU A 42 -2.39 -4.90 11.43
N GLN A 43 -1.75 -3.74 11.56
CA GLN A 43 -1.20 -3.01 10.43
C GLN A 43 0.02 -3.73 9.83
N MET A 44 0.90 -4.21 10.68
CA MET A 44 2.06 -5.01 10.26
C MET A 44 1.62 -6.27 9.52
N PHE A 45 0.67 -7.02 10.09
CA PHE A 45 0.14 -8.25 9.49
C PHE A 45 -0.55 -7.98 8.14
N SER A 46 -1.42 -6.96 8.11
CA SER A 46 -2.11 -6.55 6.87
C SER A 46 -1.13 -6.12 5.78
N PHE A 47 -0.06 -5.43 6.15
CA PHE A 47 0.98 -5.04 5.19
C PHE A 47 1.73 -6.27 4.66
N GLY A 48 2.11 -7.22 5.51
CA GLY A 48 2.71 -8.47 5.11
C GLY A 48 1.85 -9.22 4.07
N TYR A 49 0.54 -9.35 4.32
CA TYR A 49 -0.38 -9.94 3.36
C TYR A 49 -0.48 -9.13 2.06
N LYS A 50 -0.47 -7.81 2.14
CA LYS A 50 -0.53 -6.95 0.97
C LYS A 50 0.67 -7.16 0.02
N THR A 51 1.85 -7.52 0.55
CA THR A 51 3.02 -7.78 -0.30
C THR A 51 2.78 -8.91 -1.30
N TYR A 52 1.94 -9.90 -0.96
CA TYR A 52 1.58 -10.98 -1.86
C TYR A 52 0.80 -10.53 -3.11
N THR A 53 0.16 -9.36 -3.08
CA THR A 53 -0.53 -8.82 -4.26
C THR A 53 0.44 -8.42 -5.38
N ASN A 54 1.72 -8.28 -5.06
CA ASN A 54 2.77 -8.00 -6.03
C ASN A 54 3.28 -9.28 -6.72
N VAL A 55 2.93 -10.46 -6.20
CA VAL A 55 3.28 -11.73 -6.85
C VAL A 55 2.54 -11.86 -8.18
N ILE A 56 3.28 -12.24 -9.19
CA ILE A 56 2.75 -12.39 -10.56
C ILE A 56 1.90 -13.65 -10.61
N ASN A 57 0.68 -13.53 -11.14
CA ASN A 57 -0.14 -14.69 -11.45
C ASN A 57 0.45 -15.44 -12.64
N GLY A 58 0.97 -16.64 -12.42
CA GLY A 58 1.61 -17.45 -13.45
C GLY A 58 0.66 -18.03 -14.50
N PHE A 59 -0.64 -18.11 -14.21
CA PHE A 59 -1.60 -18.76 -15.11
C PHE A 59 -2.39 -17.79 -15.99
N THR A 60 -2.80 -16.66 -15.43
CA THR A 60 -3.73 -15.72 -16.11
C THR A 60 -3.17 -14.29 -16.12
N ARG A 61 -1.86 -14.15 -16.30
CA ARG A 61 -1.19 -12.85 -16.18
C ARG A 61 -1.39 -11.93 -17.37
N ILE A 62 -1.74 -12.46 -18.54
CA ILE A 62 -1.93 -11.69 -19.75
C ILE A 62 -3.43 -11.47 -19.94
N ASP A 63 -3.90 -10.25 -19.70
CA ASP A 63 -5.29 -9.86 -19.89
C ASP A 63 -6.30 -10.81 -19.23
N ASN A 64 -5.92 -11.36 -18.08
CA ASN A 64 -6.67 -12.37 -17.32
C ASN A 64 -6.95 -13.67 -18.09
N ASN A 65 -6.21 -13.94 -19.15
CA ASN A 65 -6.32 -15.15 -19.98
C ASN A 65 -5.23 -16.16 -19.64
N LEU A 66 -5.53 -17.43 -19.91
CA LEU A 66 -4.55 -18.51 -19.77
C LEU A 66 -3.38 -18.32 -20.75
N PHE A 67 -2.20 -18.75 -20.35
CA PHE A 67 -1.02 -18.77 -21.22
C PHE A 67 -1.23 -19.58 -22.49
N ALA A 68 -2.05 -20.61 -22.46
CA ALA A 68 -2.43 -21.38 -23.64
C ALA A 68 -2.99 -20.49 -24.78
N ALA A 69 -3.60 -19.35 -24.43
CA ALA A 69 -4.17 -18.43 -25.42
C ALA A 69 -3.13 -17.59 -26.18
N VAL A 70 -1.86 -17.61 -25.76
CA VAL A 70 -0.72 -16.99 -26.50
C VAL A 70 0.12 -18.05 -27.24
N SER A 71 -0.36 -19.29 -27.28
CA SER A 71 0.24 -20.39 -28.02
C SER A 71 -0.77 -20.93 -29.05
N ASP A 72 -0.39 -21.99 -29.73
CA ASP A 72 -1.25 -22.71 -30.69
C ASP A 72 -2.26 -23.67 -30.01
N GLU A 73 -2.22 -23.81 -28.68
CA GLU A 73 -3.08 -24.70 -27.91
C GLU A 73 -4.52 -24.17 -27.73
N ALA A 74 -4.67 -22.84 -27.67
CA ALA A 74 -5.97 -22.21 -27.47
C ALA A 74 -6.02 -20.83 -28.13
N GLN A 75 -7.21 -20.35 -28.41
CA GLN A 75 -7.46 -19.02 -28.94
C GLN A 75 -8.44 -18.26 -28.06
N ASN A 76 -8.10 -17.01 -27.73
CA ASN A 76 -9.06 -16.11 -27.10
C ASN A 76 -10.10 -15.65 -28.11
N VAL A 77 -11.37 -15.80 -27.77
CA VAL A 77 -12.50 -15.38 -28.63
C VAL A 77 -12.77 -13.89 -28.56
N THR A 78 -12.19 -13.17 -27.60
CA THR A 78 -12.37 -11.72 -27.46
C THR A 78 -11.50 -10.99 -28.50
N PRO A 79 -12.12 -10.28 -29.45
CA PRO A 79 -11.33 -9.48 -30.40
C PRO A 79 -10.51 -8.40 -29.70
N ILE A 80 -9.32 -8.11 -30.22
CA ILE A 80 -8.46 -7.04 -29.72
C ILE A 80 -7.97 -7.28 -28.26
N SER A 81 -7.93 -8.52 -27.80
CA SER A 81 -7.29 -8.89 -26.55
C SER A 81 -5.78 -8.86 -26.67
N ASP A 82 -5.07 -8.69 -25.54
CA ASP A 82 -3.60 -8.70 -25.53
C ASP A 82 -3.03 -10.06 -25.96
N THR A 83 -3.75 -11.15 -25.69
CA THR A 83 -3.38 -12.49 -26.17
C THR A 83 -3.46 -12.60 -27.70
N GLN A 84 -4.48 -12.04 -28.33
CA GLN A 84 -4.57 -12.02 -29.80
C GLN A 84 -3.50 -11.13 -30.43
N ARG A 85 -3.24 -9.98 -29.85
CA ARG A 85 -2.16 -9.08 -30.29
C ARG A 85 -0.80 -9.76 -30.22
N PHE A 86 -0.58 -10.61 -29.21
CA PHE A 86 0.62 -11.44 -29.13
C PHE A 86 0.71 -12.39 -30.33
N ASN A 87 -0.35 -13.15 -30.60
CA ASN A 87 -0.40 -14.11 -31.71
C ASN A 87 -0.27 -13.43 -33.09
N GLU A 88 -0.71 -12.19 -33.21
CA GLU A 88 -0.57 -11.36 -34.43
C GLU A 88 0.81 -10.70 -34.54
N GLY A 89 1.69 -10.85 -33.54
CA GLY A 89 3.01 -10.23 -33.53
C GLY A 89 3.00 -8.72 -33.27
N SER A 90 1.92 -8.19 -32.67
CA SER A 90 1.78 -6.75 -32.39
C SER A 90 2.50 -6.29 -31.12
N TRP A 91 3.03 -7.20 -30.32
CA TRP A 91 3.81 -6.82 -29.15
C TRP A 91 5.19 -6.33 -29.57
N ASN A 92 5.64 -5.26 -28.95
CA ASN A 92 6.93 -4.64 -29.24
C ASN A 92 7.43 -3.85 -28.02
N ALA A 93 8.61 -3.22 -28.14
CA ALA A 93 9.21 -2.47 -27.04
C ALA A 93 8.37 -1.30 -26.52
N PHE A 94 7.44 -0.77 -27.33
CA PHE A 94 6.55 0.33 -26.93
C PHE A 94 5.18 -0.17 -26.43
N TYR A 95 4.85 -1.42 -26.71
CA TYR A 95 3.60 -2.04 -26.27
C TYR A 95 3.89 -3.47 -25.80
N ASN A 96 4.12 -3.59 -24.49
CA ASN A 96 4.34 -4.86 -23.81
C ASN A 96 3.40 -4.96 -22.60
N PRO A 97 2.21 -5.58 -22.74
CA PRO A 97 1.27 -5.73 -21.63
C PRO A 97 1.75 -6.73 -20.55
N ASP A 98 2.80 -7.50 -20.83
CA ASP A 98 3.46 -8.40 -19.87
C ASP A 98 4.66 -7.74 -19.16
N ASP A 99 4.69 -6.41 -19.07
CA ASP A 99 5.72 -5.70 -18.33
C ASP A 99 5.39 -5.67 -16.82
N TYR A 100 6.08 -6.54 -16.09
CA TYR A 100 5.97 -6.63 -14.63
C TYR A 100 7.15 -6.03 -13.88
N TYR A 101 8.07 -5.36 -14.57
CA TYR A 101 9.29 -4.83 -13.94
C TYR A 101 8.97 -3.93 -12.74
N ALA A 102 8.16 -2.90 -12.95
CA ALA A 102 7.80 -1.95 -11.89
C ALA A 102 7.05 -2.63 -10.73
N LYS A 103 6.16 -3.59 -11.03
CA LYS A 103 5.40 -4.34 -10.01
C LYS A 103 6.32 -5.24 -9.21
N ALA A 104 7.25 -5.94 -9.85
CA ALA A 104 8.20 -6.84 -9.18
C ALA A 104 9.12 -6.05 -8.23
N TYR A 105 9.68 -4.92 -8.68
CA TYR A 105 10.53 -4.09 -7.83
C TYR A 105 9.77 -3.44 -6.68
N ARG A 106 8.51 -3.07 -6.87
CA ARG A 106 7.64 -2.63 -5.77
C ARG A 106 7.46 -3.75 -4.75
N GLY A 107 7.22 -4.98 -5.20
CA GLY A 107 7.11 -6.13 -4.31
C GLY A 107 8.38 -6.38 -3.50
N ILE A 108 9.56 -6.32 -4.13
CA ILE A 108 10.85 -6.44 -3.46
C ILE A 108 11.04 -5.32 -2.41
N HIS A 109 10.71 -4.09 -2.76
CA HIS A 109 10.76 -2.95 -1.83
C HIS A 109 9.83 -3.17 -0.63
N ASP A 110 8.58 -3.54 -0.88
CA ASP A 110 7.57 -3.73 0.17
C ASP A 110 7.97 -4.88 1.12
N VAL A 111 8.53 -5.97 0.59
CA VAL A 111 9.03 -7.08 1.41
C VAL A 111 10.23 -6.66 2.25
N ASN A 112 11.20 -5.96 1.69
CA ASN A 112 12.35 -5.47 2.45
C ASN A 112 11.91 -4.51 3.55
N PHE A 113 11.00 -3.58 3.23
CA PHE A 113 10.42 -2.67 4.20
C PHE A 113 9.69 -3.41 5.33
N TYR A 114 8.92 -4.44 5.00
CA TYR A 114 8.26 -5.30 5.99
C TYR A 114 9.28 -5.98 6.90
N LEU A 115 10.32 -6.60 6.33
CA LEU A 115 11.34 -7.31 7.10
C LEU A 115 12.12 -6.37 8.02
N GLU A 116 12.46 -5.18 7.58
CA GLU A 116 13.16 -4.17 8.39
C GLU A 116 12.34 -3.72 9.60
N ASN A 117 11.02 -3.54 9.42
CA ASN A 117 10.16 -2.98 10.46
C ASN A 117 9.42 -4.04 11.30
N SER A 118 9.47 -5.33 10.94
CA SER A 118 8.83 -6.43 11.68
C SER A 118 9.76 -7.18 12.64
N THR A 119 11.05 -6.89 12.65
CA THR A 119 12.06 -7.61 13.45
C THR A 119 11.92 -7.40 14.96
N GLU A 120 11.37 -6.28 15.39
CA GLU A 120 11.14 -5.94 16.79
C GLU A 120 9.88 -6.61 17.38
N TYR A 121 9.68 -7.91 17.08
CA TYR A 121 8.46 -8.64 17.47
C TYR A 121 8.16 -8.59 18.97
N LYS A 122 9.18 -8.53 19.83
CA LYS A 122 9.00 -8.43 21.29
C LYS A 122 8.36 -7.11 21.69
N LYS A 123 8.74 -6.01 21.04
CA LYS A 123 8.17 -4.68 21.23
C LYS A 123 6.72 -4.67 20.77
N ILE A 124 6.44 -5.19 19.59
CA ILE A 124 5.09 -5.27 19.03
C ILE A 124 4.17 -6.12 19.92
N LEU A 125 4.65 -7.28 20.39
CA LEU A 125 3.91 -8.13 21.31
C LEU A 125 3.62 -7.44 22.65
N ALA A 126 4.57 -6.69 23.20
CA ALA A 126 4.37 -5.96 24.44
C ALA A 126 3.34 -4.85 24.31
N LEU A 127 3.36 -4.10 23.20
CA LEU A 127 2.43 -3.00 22.93
C LEU A 127 1.00 -3.48 22.63
N ASN A 128 0.85 -4.65 22.02
CA ASN A 128 -0.45 -5.17 21.59
C ASN A 128 -0.97 -6.31 22.47
N ARG A 129 -0.35 -6.56 23.63
CA ARG A 129 -0.67 -7.70 24.51
C ARG A 129 -2.13 -7.77 24.89
N ASP A 130 -2.75 -6.62 25.17
CA ASP A 130 -4.13 -6.54 25.65
C ASP A 130 -5.17 -6.65 24.52
N THR A 131 -4.75 -6.42 23.27
CA THR A 131 -5.61 -6.48 22.08
C THR A 131 -5.47 -7.79 21.29
N MET A 132 -4.38 -8.53 21.52
CA MET A 132 -4.13 -9.79 20.81
C MET A 132 -4.72 -10.98 21.56
N ASN A 133 -5.58 -11.75 20.90
CA ASN A 133 -6.00 -13.04 21.42
C ASN A 133 -4.90 -14.11 21.22
N ALA A 134 -5.04 -15.26 21.86
CA ALA A 134 -4.05 -16.33 21.81
C ALA A 134 -3.78 -16.85 20.39
N THR A 135 -4.79 -16.84 19.52
CA THR A 135 -4.67 -17.27 18.12
C THR A 135 -3.85 -16.27 17.31
N SER A 136 -4.15 -14.98 17.42
CA SER A 136 -3.39 -13.92 16.75
C SER A 136 -1.93 -13.90 17.18
N LEU A 137 -1.67 -14.08 18.48
CA LEU A 137 -0.32 -14.15 19.01
C LEU A 137 0.47 -15.34 18.46
N THR A 138 -0.18 -16.49 18.36
CA THR A 138 0.44 -17.70 17.80
C THR A 138 0.74 -17.55 16.32
N GLN A 139 -0.17 -16.93 15.57
CA GLN A 139 0.02 -16.66 14.16
C GLN A 139 1.16 -15.67 13.95
N TYR A 140 1.18 -14.56 14.67
CA TYR A 140 2.26 -13.59 14.59
C TYR A 140 3.65 -14.21 14.80
N LYS A 141 3.80 -15.09 15.80
CA LYS A 141 5.07 -15.81 16.07
C LYS A 141 5.51 -16.73 14.94
N LYS A 142 4.60 -17.17 14.09
CA LYS A 142 4.93 -17.99 12.91
C LYS A 142 5.30 -17.14 11.70
N ASP A 143 4.76 -15.93 11.62
CA ASP A 143 4.89 -15.05 10.45
C ASP A 143 6.16 -14.19 10.53
N VAL A 144 6.72 -13.97 11.73
CA VAL A 144 7.99 -13.27 12.00
C VAL A 144 9.11 -14.26 12.23
#